data_21fabfb95bb1a3a4a791c6831584c752
#
_entry.id   21fabfb95bb1a3a4a791c6831584c752
#
_cell.length_a   1.000
_cell.length_b   1.000
_cell.length_c   1.000
_cell.angle_alpha   90.00
_cell.angle_beta   90.00
_cell.angle_gamma   90.00
#
_symmetry.space_group_name_H-M   'P 1'
#
loop_
_entity.id
_entity.type
_entity.pdbx_description
1 polymer ?
#
loop_
_entity_poly.entity_id
_entity_poly.type
_entity_poly.pdbx_seq_one_letter_code
_entity_poly.pdbx_strand_id
1 'polypeptide(L)'
;MPDLDWTASVNPRDPTPLHAQLERSIRAAIASRRLRPGDQLPTVRQLAVALRINANTVAKVYTHLERDGALGTRRGVGTFVLDAPQLATDHQEARDAELMAVANRAIADAASHGFSVADLRKALLSIAKGDTP
;
A
#
# COMPACT_ATOMS: atom_id res chain seq x y z
N MET A 1 -16.80 9.12 -6.94
CA MET A 1 -15.59 9.24 -6.13
C MET A 1 -15.10 7.85 -5.77
N PRO A 2 -13.86 7.50 -6.06
CA PRO A 2 -13.37 6.19 -5.64
C PRO A 2 -13.36 6.08 -4.12
N ASP A 3 -13.57 4.87 -3.63
CA ASP A 3 -13.50 4.57 -2.22
C ASP A 3 -12.05 4.78 -1.74
N LEU A 4 -11.87 5.56 -0.69
CA LEU A 4 -10.56 5.88 -0.13
C LEU A 4 -10.30 5.19 1.21
N ASP A 5 -11.04 4.14 1.52
CA ASP A 5 -10.85 3.39 2.77
C ASP A 5 -9.42 2.90 2.95
N TRP A 6 -8.72 2.63 1.86
CA TRP A 6 -7.32 2.22 1.91
C TRP A 6 -6.38 3.30 2.44
N THR A 7 -6.83 4.54 2.55
CA THR A 7 -6.03 5.64 3.10
C THR A 7 -6.19 5.81 4.61
N ALA A 8 -6.98 4.99 5.26
CA ALA A 8 -7.31 5.15 6.67
C ALA A 8 -6.08 5.10 7.60
N SER A 9 -5.01 4.44 7.17
CA SER A 9 -3.78 4.33 7.96
C SER A 9 -2.86 5.54 7.84
N VAL A 10 -3.15 6.48 6.93
CA VAL A 10 -2.32 7.68 6.76
C VAL A 10 -2.65 8.65 7.88
N ASN A 11 -1.64 8.95 8.71
CA ASN A 11 -1.81 9.78 9.90
C ASN A 11 -0.72 10.87 9.95
N PRO A 12 -1.08 12.15 9.76
CA PRO A 12 -0.09 13.24 9.81
C PRO A 12 0.62 13.39 11.16
N ARG A 13 0.04 12.84 12.24
CA ARG A 13 0.65 12.89 13.58
C ARG A 13 1.68 11.81 13.83
N ASP A 14 1.71 10.79 12.98
CA ASP A 14 2.72 9.74 13.08
C ASP A 14 4.08 10.32 12.68
N PRO A 15 5.18 9.98 13.40
CA PRO A 15 6.51 10.48 13.05
C PRO A 15 7.03 9.97 11.70
N THR A 16 6.46 8.91 11.15
CA THR A 16 6.83 8.42 9.82
C THR A 16 6.48 9.48 8.77
N PRO A 17 7.39 9.79 7.84
CA PRO A 17 7.09 10.77 6.78
C PRO A 17 5.82 10.42 6.00
N LEU A 18 5.03 11.43 5.67
CA LEU A 18 3.75 11.24 4.97
C LEU A 18 3.91 10.51 3.65
N HIS A 19 4.96 10.80 2.90
CA HIS A 19 5.18 10.11 1.62
C HIS A 19 5.39 8.62 1.81
N ALA A 20 6.09 8.21 2.87
CA ALA A 20 6.30 6.80 3.18
C ALA A 20 5.01 6.12 3.63
N GLN A 21 4.21 6.82 4.42
CA GLN A 21 2.90 6.32 4.85
C GLN A 21 1.97 6.11 3.66
N LEU A 22 1.90 7.10 2.76
CA LEU A 22 1.03 7.03 1.60
C LEU A 22 1.46 5.92 0.64
N GLU A 23 2.77 5.81 0.36
CA GLU A 23 3.29 4.74 -0.48
C GLU A 23 2.95 3.38 0.08
N ARG A 24 3.17 3.19 1.38
CA ARG A 24 2.86 1.94 2.07
C ARG A 24 1.37 1.62 2.00
N SER A 25 0.53 2.62 2.17
CA SER A 25 -0.92 2.48 2.08
C SER A 25 -1.38 2.02 0.70
N ILE A 26 -0.83 2.61 -0.36
CA ILE A 26 -1.15 2.23 -1.74
C ILE A 26 -0.68 0.81 -2.03
N ARG A 27 0.56 0.47 -1.65
CA ARG A 27 1.09 -0.87 -1.87
C ARG A 27 0.29 -1.93 -1.11
N ALA A 28 -0.10 -1.63 0.12
CA ALA A 28 -0.94 -2.55 0.91
C ALA A 28 -2.31 -2.73 0.28
N ALA A 29 -2.90 -1.66 -0.25
CA ALA A 29 -4.20 -1.73 -0.92
C ALA A 29 -4.13 -2.59 -2.19
N ILE A 30 -3.05 -2.48 -2.94
CA ILE A 30 -2.83 -3.32 -4.14
C ILE A 30 -2.64 -4.78 -3.73
N ALA A 31 -1.82 -5.03 -2.72
CA ALA A 31 -1.54 -6.39 -2.25
C ALA A 31 -2.77 -7.08 -1.68
N SER A 32 -3.62 -6.34 -0.99
CA SER A 32 -4.85 -6.86 -0.37
C SER A 32 -6.06 -6.85 -1.31
N ARG A 33 -5.86 -6.44 -2.56
CA ARG A 33 -6.92 -6.38 -3.58
C ARG A 33 -8.01 -5.35 -3.30
N ARG A 34 -7.77 -4.37 -2.47
CA ARG A 34 -8.63 -3.19 -2.34
C ARG A 34 -8.52 -2.30 -3.58
N LEU A 35 -7.30 -2.21 -4.11
CA LEU A 35 -7.02 -1.62 -5.42
C LEU A 35 -6.62 -2.75 -6.34
N ARG A 36 -7.37 -2.94 -7.42
CA ARG A 36 -7.16 -4.03 -8.37
C ARG A 36 -6.52 -3.49 -9.66
N PRO A 37 -5.83 -4.34 -10.41
CA PRO A 37 -5.34 -3.93 -11.73
C PRO A 37 -6.45 -3.33 -12.57
N GLY A 38 -6.18 -2.18 -13.17
CA GLY A 38 -7.15 -1.43 -13.95
C GLY A 38 -7.95 -0.40 -13.17
N ASP A 39 -7.93 -0.45 -11.84
CA ASP A 39 -8.63 0.54 -11.03
C ASP A 39 -7.98 1.90 -11.18
N GLN A 40 -8.80 2.93 -11.31
CA GLN A 40 -8.33 4.30 -11.38
C GLN A 40 -8.13 4.87 -9.98
N LEU A 41 -6.96 5.49 -9.78
CA LEU A 41 -6.67 6.20 -8.54
C LEU A 41 -7.25 7.61 -8.59
N PRO A 42 -7.51 8.22 -7.42
CA PRO A 42 -7.89 9.63 -7.42
C PRO A 42 -6.75 10.47 -8.02
N THR A 43 -7.09 11.65 -8.55
CA THR A 43 -6.05 12.56 -9.03
C THR A 43 -5.19 13.02 -7.86
N VAL A 44 -3.98 13.50 -8.16
CA VAL A 44 -3.08 14.06 -7.15
C VAL A 44 -3.81 15.09 -6.29
N ARG A 45 -4.55 15.99 -6.95
CA ARG A 45 -5.28 17.06 -6.26
C ARG A 45 -6.40 16.50 -5.39
N GLN A 46 -7.18 15.55 -5.91
CA GLN A 46 -8.27 14.93 -5.16
C GLN A 46 -7.75 14.25 -3.89
N LEU A 47 -6.68 13.48 -4.02
CA LEU A 47 -6.10 12.77 -2.89
C LEU A 47 -5.48 13.73 -1.88
N ALA A 48 -4.79 14.76 -2.34
CA ALA A 48 -4.20 15.76 -1.47
C ALA A 48 -5.27 16.48 -0.64
N VAL A 49 -6.39 16.83 -1.27
CA VAL A 49 -7.52 17.48 -0.57
C VAL A 49 -8.14 16.50 0.44
N ALA A 50 -8.38 15.27 0.01
CA ALA A 50 -9.02 14.26 0.87
C ALA A 50 -8.20 13.95 2.14
N LEU A 51 -6.87 13.87 1.99
CA LEU A 51 -5.96 13.57 3.10
C LEU A 51 -5.46 14.82 3.82
N ARG A 52 -5.73 16.01 3.29
CA ARG A 52 -5.23 17.29 3.82
C ARG A 52 -3.72 17.33 3.89
N ILE A 53 -3.06 16.89 2.82
CA ILE A 53 -1.61 16.89 2.71
C ILE A 53 -1.19 17.64 1.44
N ASN A 54 0.10 17.95 1.35
CA ASN A 54 0.65 18.67 0.21
C ASN A 54 0.52 17.86 -1.08
N ALA A 55 0.03 18.49 -2.13
CA ALA A 55 -0.11 17.86 -3.44
C ALA A 55 1.23 17.35 -3.99
N ASN A 56 2.33 18.05 -3.70
CA ASN A 56 3.66 17.61 -4.12
C ASN A 56 4.04 16.27 -3.48
N THR A 57 3.62 16.01 -2.25
CA THR A 57 3.84 14.74 -1.57
C THR A 57 3.12 13.61 -2.32
N VAL A 58 1.87 13.82 -2.69
CA VAL A 58 1.10 12.84 -3.47
C VAL A 58 1.74 12.61 -4.83
N ALA A 59 2.12 13.70 -5.51
CA ALA A 59 2.74 13.60 -6.83
C ALA A 59 4.03 12.79 -6.81
N LYS A 60 4.87 12.99 -5.80
CA LYS A 60 6.13 12.25 -5.64
C LYS A 60 5.88 10.76 -5.44
N VAL A 61 4.89 10.42 -4.61
CA VAL A 61 4.52 9.02 -4.37
C VAL A 61 4.02 8.37 -5.65
N TYR A 62 3.14 9.03 -6.38
CA TYR A 62 2.63 8.50 -7.65
C TYR A 62 3.76 8.30 -8.65
N THR A 63 4.65 9.27 -8.79
CA THR A 63 5.79 9.16 -9.70
C THR A 63 6.69 7.98 -9.33
N HIS A 64 6.96 7.81 -8.04
CA HIS A 64 7.78 6.69 -7.56
C HIS A 64 7.13 5.34 -7.88
N LEU A 65 5.83 5.22 -7.62
CA LEU A 65 5.09 3.98 -7.90
C LEU A 65 4.98 3.70 -9.41
N GLU A 66 4.93 4.74 -10.24
CA GLU A 66 4.98 4.58 -11.69
C GLU A 66 6.32 4.02 -12.15
N ARG A 67 7.41 4.50 -11.57
CA ARG A 67 8.76 4.00 -11.88
C ARG A 67 8.91 2.53 -11.51
N ASP A 68 8.28 2.13 -10.40
CA ASP A 68 8.32 0.75 -9.95
C ASP A 68 7.36 -0.16 -10.70
N GLY A 69 6.55 0.38 -11.60
CA GLY A 69 5.62 -0.41 -12.39
C GLY A 69 4.33 -0.78 -11.67
N ALA A 70 4.09 -0.22 -10.48
CA ALA A 70 2.85 -0.45 -9.75
C ALA A 70 1.68 0.36 -10.31
N LEU A 71 1.95 1.58 -10.78
CA LEU A 71 0.95 2.48 -11.36
C LEU A 71 1.34 2.86 -12.78
N GLY A 72 0.34 3.21 -13.58
CA GLY A 72 0.53 3.75 -14.92
C GLY A 72 -0.37 4.94 -15.16
N THR A 73 0.12 5.94 -15.88
CA THR A 73 -0.63 7.13 -16.22
C THR A 73 -1.05 7.08 -17.68
N ARG A 74 -2.33 7.36 -17.94
CA ARG A 74 -2.83 7.59 -19.28
C ARG A 74 -3.14 9.07 -19.40
N ARG A 75 -2.46 9.74 -20.32
CA ARG A 75 -2.58 11.17 -20.53
C ARG A 75 -4.02 11.57 -20.79
N GLY A 76 -4.53 12.52 -20.01
CA GLY A 76 -5.90 13.02 -20.14
C GLY A 76 -6.96 12.11 -19.53
N VAL A 77 -6.61 10.95 -19.02
CA VAL A 77 -7.55 9.99 -18.43
C VAL A 77 -7.30 9.81 -16.93
N GLY A 78 -6.07 9.56 -16.52
CA GLY A 78 -5.73 9.42 -15.10
C GLY A 78 -4.64 8.41 -14.83
N THR A 79 -4.51 8.07 -13.55
CA THR A 79 -3.54 7.11 -13.04
C THR A 79 -4.25 5.83 -12.64
N PHE A 80 -3.71 4.69 -13.04
CA PHE A 80 -4.34 3.39 -12.88
C PHE A 80 -3.37 2.39 -12.24
N VAL A 81 -3.93 1.41 -11.54
CA VAL A 81 -3.15 0.28 -11.02
C VAL A 81 -2.79 -0.62 -12.20
N LEU A 82 -1.50 -0.96 -12.30
CA LEU A 82 -1.01 -1.89 -13.31
C LEU A 82 -1.00 -3.31 -12.78
N ASP A 83 -0.96 -4.29 -13.68
CA ASP A 83 -0.75 -5.67 -13.29
C ASP A 83 0.65 -5.80 -12.68
N ALA A 84 0.74 -6.43 -11.51
CA ALA A 84 2.03 -6.67 -10.90
C ALA A 84 2.89 -7.52 -11.83
N PRO A 85 4.13 -7.10 -12.14
CA PRO A 85 5.02 -7.94 -12.92
C PRO A 85 5.25 -9.24 -12.15
N GLN A 86 5.11 -10.37 -12.85
CA GLN A 86 5.45 -11.66 -12.26
C GLN A 86 6.96 -11.70 -12.07
N LEU A 87 7.38 -11.84 -10.82
CA LEU A 87 8.79 -11.97 -10.52
C LEU A 87 9.27 -13.33 -10.99
N ALA A 88 10.47 -13.35 -11.61
CA ALA A 88 11.07 -14.58 -12.06
C ALA A 88 11.24 -15.55 -10.90
N THR A 89 10.98 -16.83 -11.14
CA THR A 89 11.05 -17.88 -10.13
C THR A 89 12.48 -18.28 -9.75
N ASP A 90 13.47 -17.73 -10.45
CA ASP A 90 14.88 -18.14 -10.33
C ASP A 90 15.52 -17.81 -8.97
N HIS A 91 14.83 -17.07 -8.11
CA HIS A 91 15.36 -16.65 -6.81
C HIS A 91 14.36 -16.94 -5.68
N GLN A 92 13.62 -18.04 -5.80
CA GLN A 92 12.54 -18.36 -4.87
C GLN A 92 13.04 -18.46 -3.43
N GLU A 93 14.18 -19.08 -3.18
CA GLU A 93 14.73 -19.20 -1.82
C GLU A 93 15.08 -17.84 -1.22
N ALA A 94 15.70 -16.97 -2.01
CA ALA A 94 16.02 -15.61 -1.57
C ALA A 94 14.74 -14.81 -1.30
N ARG A 95 13.74 -14.98 -2.15
CA ARG A 95 12.43 -14.33 -1.96
C ARG A 95 11.73 -14.83 -0.71
N ASP A 96 11.81 -16.13 -0.43
CA ASP A 96 11.22 -16.71 0.77
C ASP A 96 11.91 -16.17 2.03
N ALA A 97 13.24 -16.03 2.00
CA ALA A 97 13.98 -15.45 3.12
C ALA A 97 13.61 -13.99 3.36
N GLU A 98 13.43 -13.21 2.28
CA GLU A 98 12.97 -11.82 2.40
C GLU A 98 11.58 -11.74 3.02
N LEU A 99 10.68 -12.63 2.60
CA LEU A 99 9.33 -12.66 3.13
C LEU A 99 9.34 -13.01 4.63
N MET A 100 10.16 -13.98 5.02
CA MET A 100 10.31 -14.33 6.44
C MET A 100 10.83 -13.16 7.27
N ALA A 101 11.75 -12.39 6.71
CA ALA A 101 12.27 -11.20 7.38
C ALA A 101 11.18 -10.14 7.56
N VAL A 102 10.34 -9.93 6.54
CA VAL A 102 9.19 -9.03 6.63
C VAL A 102 8.22 -9.51 7.70
N ALA A 103 7.91 -10.81 7.71
CA ALA A 103 7.00 -11.40 8.68
C ALA A 103 7.52 -11.21 10.11
N ASN A 104 8.81 -11.45 10.33
CA ASN A 104 9.42 -11.29 11.65
C ASN A 104 9.37 -9.83 12.13
N ARG A 105 9.59 -8.87 11.22
CA ARG A 105 9.45 -7.46 11.57
C ARG A 105 8.01 -7.10 11.92
N ALA A 106 7.04 -7.64 11.19
CA ALA A 106 5.63 -7.42 11.48
C ALA A 106 5.25 -7.98 12.85
N ILE A 107 5.77 -9.16 13.18
CA ILE A 107 5.54 -9.78 14.49
C ILE A 107 6.13 -8.91 15.61
N ALA A 108 7.35 -8.42 15.42
CA ALA A 108 8.00 -7.55 16.42
C ALA A 108 7.22 -6.24 16.59
N ASP A 109 6.74 -5.65 15.51
CA ASP A 109 5.95 -4.43 15.54
C ASP A 109 4.62 -4.68 16.29
N ALA A 110 3.93 -5.77 15.97
CA ALA A 110 2.69 -6.14 16.66
C ALA A 110 2.92 -6.35 18.15
N ALA A 111 4.02 -7.03 18.51
CA ALA A 111 4.37 -7.28 19.90
C ALA A 111 4.61 -5.98 20.68
N SER A 112 5.21 -4.97 20.03
CA SER A 112 5.45 -3.68 20.67
C SER A 112 4.14 -2.95 21.01
N HIS A 113 3.04 -3.31 20.36
CA HIS A 113 1.70 -2.79 20.63
C HIS A 113 0.87 -3.72 21.50
N GLY A 114 1.46 -4.79 22.02
CA GLY A 114 0.78 -5.73 22.89
C GLY A 114 0.02 -6.84 22.18
N PHE A 115 0.21 -7.01 20.87
CA PHE A 115 -0.48 -8.05 20.10
C PHE A 115 0.38 -9.30 19.94
N SER A 116 -0.28 -10.45 19.95
CA SER A 116 0.38 -11.75 19.73
C SER A 116 0.47 -12.08 18.24
N VAL A 117 1.25 -13.11 17.93
CA VAL A 117 1.30 -13.65 16.55
C VAL A 117 -0.10 -14.11 16.12
N ALA A 118 -0.87 -14.72 17.01
CA ALA A 118 -2.23 -15.15 16.71
C ALA A 118 -3.14 -13.96 16.34
N ASP A 119 -3.01 -12.85 17.05
CA ASP A 119 -3.75 -11.63 16.75
C ASP A 119 -3.39 -11.10 15.37
N LEU A 120 -2.10 -11.04 15.05
CA LEU A 120 -1.62 -10.58 13.76
C LEU A 120 -2.10 -11.50 12.64
N ARG A 121 -2.01 -12.81 12.83
CA ARG A 121 -2.49 -13.80 11.87
C ARG A 121 -3.98 -13.61 11.58
N LYS A 122 -4.78 -13.42 12.61
CA LYS A 122 -6.22 -13.21 12.46
C LYS A 122 -6.52 -11.95 11.65
N ALA A 123 -5.80 -10.85 11.95
CA ALA A 123 -5.96 -9.60 11.21
C ALA A 123 -5.59 -9.76 9.74
N LEU A 124 -4.48 -10.44 9.45
CA LEU A 124 -4.04 -10.68 8.08
C LEU A 124 -5.04 -11.52 7.30
N LEU A 125 -5.61 -12.56 7.93
CA LEU A 125 -6.63 -13.40 7.30
C LEU A 125 -7.91 -12.61 7.01
N SER A 126 -8.30 -11.72 7.91
CA SER A 126 -9.45 -10.83 7.73
C SER A 126 -9.24 -9.92 6.53
N ILE A 127 -8.08 -9.31 6.42
CA ILE A 127 -7.72 -8.43 5.30
C ILE A 127 -7.71 -9.22 3.99
N ALA A 128 -7.13 -10.42 4.01
CA ALA A 128 -7.04 -11.26 2.81
C ALA A 128 -8.41 -11.67 2.28
N LYS A 129 -9.40 -11.79 3.17
CA LYS A 129 -10.78 -12.11 2.77
C LYS A 129 -11.58 -10.89 2.31
N GLY A 130 -11.00 -9.70 2.41
CA GLY A 130 -11.70 -8.46 2.10
C GLY A 130 -12.62 -7.98 3.22
N ASP A 131 -12.56 -8.61 4.39
CA ASP A 131 -13.32 -8.18 5.55
C ASP A 131 -12.61 -7.01 6.21
N THR A 132 -13.15 -5.82 6.08
CA THR A 132 -12.63 -4.65 6.80
C THR A 132 -13.34 -4.55 8.14
N PRO A 133 -12.60 -4.37 9.23
CA PRO A 133 -13.23 -4.09 10.51
C PRO A 133 -13.93 -2.74 10.51
#